data_e968757242459cad63b437bf68ef0eb5
#
_entry.id   e968757242459cad63b437bf68ef0eb5
#
_cell.length_a   1.000
_cell.length_b   1.000
_cell.length_c   1.000
_cell.angle_alpha   90.00
_cell.angle_beta   90.00
_cell.angle_gamma   90.00
#
_symmetry.space_group_name_H-M   'P 1'
#
loop_
_entity.id
_entity.type
_entity.pdbx_description
1 polymer ?
#
loop_
_entity_poly.entity_id
_entity_poly.type
_entity_poly.pdbx_seq_one_letter_code
_entity_poly.pdbx_strand_id
1 'polypeptide(L)' 'MKQKYSIDGIVTINNRPWRIAEYRMGRGSEYLYTLANEMTDGSFETMRVNENALDKLMAKE' A
#
# COMPACT_ATOMS: atom_id res chain seq x y z
N MET A 1 -0.68 -1.94 18.82
CA MET A 1 -1.38 -2.67 17.75
C MET A 1 -0.46 -2.87 16.56
N LYS A 2 -0.62 -3.96 15.89
CA LYS A 2 0.19 -4.24 14.73
C LYS A 2 -0.48 -3.71 13.48
N GLN A 3 0.33 -3.25 12.54
CA GLN A 3 -0.20 -2.88 11.23
C GLN A 3 -0.71 -4.14 10.52
N LYS A 4 -1.70 -3.96 9.69
CA LYS A 4 -2.34 -5.05 8.98
C LYS A 4 -1.48 -5.57 7.82
N TYR A 5 -0.69 -4.68 7.21
CA TYR A 5 0.15 -5.02 6.08
C TYR A 5 1.61 -4.82 6.45
N SER A 6 2.47 -5.71 5.98
CA SER A 6 3.89 -5.69 6.33
C SER A 6 4.73 -5.02 5.26
N ILE A 7 5.86 -4.44 5.68
CA ILE A 7 6.85 -3.90 4.75
C ILE A 7 7.30 -5.02 3.81
N ASP A 8 7.47 -4.69 2.55
CA ASP A 8 7.82 -5.61 1.46
C ASP A 8 6.71 -6.61 1.10
N GLY A 9 5.56 -6.51 1.73
CA GLY A 9 4.41 -7.29 1.32
C GLY A 9 3.89 -6.80 -0.02
N ILE A 10 3.27 -7.68 -0.78
CA ILE A 10 2.71 -7.33 -2.08
C ILE A 10 1.19 -7.35 -1.97
N VAL A 11 0.56 -6.28 -2.44
CA VAL A 11 -0.89 -6.20 -2.54
C VAL A 11 -1.25 -5.98 -4.00
N THR A 12 -2.39 -6.50 -4.42
CA THR A 12 -2.85 -6.35 -5.80
C THR A 12 -4.01 -5.37 -5.83
N ILE A 13 -3.86 -4.33 -6.64
CA ILE A 13 -4.90 -3.31 -6.82
C ILE A 13 -5.12 -3.14 -8.31
N ASN A 14 -6.35 -3.37 -8.77
CA ASN A 14 -6.70 -3.26 -10.20
C ASN A 14 -5.78 -4.13 -11.07
N ASN A 15 -5.50 -5.34 -10.62
CA ASN A 15 -4.63 -6.29 -11.31
C ASN A 15 -3.17 -5.85 -11.42
N ARG A 16 -2.76 -4.90 -10.60
CA ARG A 16 -1.37 -4.43 -10.58
C ARG A 16 -0.78 -4.71 -9.22
N PRO A 17 0.44 -5.28 -9.16
CA PRO A 17 1.08 -5.54 -7.86
C PRO A 17 1.71 -4.26 -7.32
N TRP A 18 1.52 -4.03 -6.04
CA TRP A 18 2.12 -2.91 -5.35
C TRP A 18 2.87 -3.45 -4.14
N ARG A 19 4.09 -2.99 -3.95
CA ARG A 19 4.89 -3.39 -2.80
C ARG A 19 4.74 -2.33 -1.72
N ILE A 20 4.60 -2.77 -0.49
CA ILE A 20 4.52 -1.85 0.64
C ILE A 20 5.93 -1.38 0.96
N ALA A 21 6.24 -0.14 0.61
CA ALA A 21 7.58 0.42 0.78
C ALA A 21 7.81 0.91 2.20
N GLU A 22 6.79 1.53 2.81
CA GLU A 22 6.91 1.99 4.18
C GLU A 22 5.53 2.20 4.77
N TYR A 23 5.48 2.39 6.07
CA TYR A 23 4.24 2.75 6.74
C TYR A 23 4.56 3.68 7.90
N ARG A 24 3.55 4.39 8.35
CA ARG A 24 3.66 5.20 9.57
C ARG A 24 2.28 5.36 10.18
N MET A 25 2.26 5.73 11.45
CA MET A 25 1.02 6.02 12.15
C MET A 25 0.59 7.43 11.79
N GLY A 26 -0.61 7.56 11.25
CA GLY A 26 -1.22 8.85 10.99
C GLY A 26 -2.07 9.30 12.14
N ARG A 27 -2.81 10.38 11.93
CA ARG A 27 -3.74 10.90 12.93
C ARG A 27 -4.89 9.93 13.11
N GLY A 28 -5.44 9.89 14.31
CA GLY A 28 -6.57 9.05 14.59
C GLY A 28 -6.25 7.58 14.67
N SER A 29 -5.00 7.24 14.90
CA SER A 29 -4.54 5.86 15.08
C SER A 29 -4.68 5.01 13.82
N GLU A 30 -4.72 5.63 12.65
CA GLU A 30 -4.70 4.90 11.40
C GLU A 30 -3.28 4.75 10.89
N TYR A 31 -3.00 3.60 10.27
CA TYR A 31 -1.73 3.42 9.58
C TYR A 31 -1.82 3.96 8.17
N LEU A 32 -0.77 4.64 7.75
CA LEU A 32 -0.64 5.13 6.38
C LEU A 32 0.46 4.35 5.70
N TYR A 33 0.17 3.86 4.51
CA TYR A 33 1.12 3.04 3.75
C TYR A 33 1.56 3.77 2.50
N THR A 34 2.84 3.64 2.17
CA THR A 34 3.36 4.09 0.89
C THR A 34 3.58 2.85 0.04
N LEU A 35 2.91 2.79 -1.09
CA LEU A 35 2.99 1.65 -2.00
C LEU A 35 3.83 2.05 -3.21
N ALA A 36 4.57 1.09 -3.74
CA ALA A 36 5.40 1.30 -4.92
C ALA A 36 5.11 0.24 -5.96
N ASN A 37 4.99 0.65 -7.20
CA ASN A 37 4.81 -0.23 -8.35
C ASN A 37 5.93 0.04 -9.34
N GLU A 38 6.79 -0.96 -9.58
CA GLU A 38 7.89 -0.81 -10.52
C GLU A 38 7.39 -0.89 -11.96
N MET A 39 7.86 0.03 -12.77
CA MET A 39 7.56 0.05 -14.19
C MET A 39 8.64 -0.69 -14.97
N THR A 40 8.31 -1.08 -16.21
CA THR A 40 9.24 -1.83 -17.03
C THR A 40 10.48 -1.05 -17.45
N ASP A 41 10.41 0.27 -17.40
CA ASP A 41 11.55 1.13 -17.78
C ASP A 41 12.49 1.43 -16.61
N GLY A 42 12.27 0.81 -15.46
CA GLY A 42 13.11 1.01 -14.30
C GLY A 42 12.64 2.11 -13.35
N SER A 43 11.64 2.86 -13.74
CA SER A 43 11.03 3.85 -12.85
C SER A 43 9.97 3.16 -11.99
N PHE A 44 9.40 3.89 -11.05
CA PHE A 44 8.30 3.34 -10.26
C PHE A 44 7.33 4.46 -9.90
N GLU A 45 6.07 4.04 -9.72
CA GLU A 45 5.02 4.91 -9.23
C GLU A 45 4.88 4.68 -7.74
N THR A 46 4.47 5.72 -7.02
CA THR A 46 4.16 5.57 -5.60
C THR A 46 2.78 6.13 -5.32
N MET A 47 2.13 5.60 -4.29
CA MET A 47 0.91 6.21 -3.79
C MET A 47 0.82 5.99 -2.29
N ARG A 48 0.12 6.90 -1.63
CA ARG A 48 -0.09 6.82 -0.19
C ARG A 48 -1.55 6.55 0.07
N VAL A 49 -1.80 5.57 0.91
CA VAL A 49 -3.18 5.22 1.29
C VAL A 49 -3.20 4.90 2.77
N ASN A 50 -4.32 5.17 3.42
CA ASN A 50 -4.48 4.68 4.79
C ASN A 50 -4.96 3.23 4.74
N GLU A 51 -4.92 2.55 5.87
CA GLU A 51 -5.26 1.14 5.94
C GLU A 51 -6.69 0.87 5.48
N ASN A 52 -7.60 1.74 5.87
CA ASN A 52 -9.00 1.61 5.50
C ASN A 52 -9.21 1.73 3.99
N ALA A 53 -8.55 2.70 3.38
CA ALA A 53 -8.62 2.88 1.93
C ALA A 53 -8.00 1.71 1.19
N LEU A 54 -6.89 1.19 1.70
CA LEU A 54 -6.24 0.03 1.09
C LEU A 54 -7.16 -1.19 1.13
N ASP A 55 -7.82 -1.42 2.27
CA ASP A 55 -8.78 -2.51 2.39
C ASP A 55 -9.89 -2.39 1.34
N LYS A 56 -10.39 -1.20 1.13
CA LYS A 56 -11.45 -0.98 0.15
C LYS A 56 -10.99 -1.22 -1.28
N LEU A 57 -9.77 -0.80 -1.59
CA LEU A 57 -9.21 -1.02 -2.92
C LEU A 57 -9.01 -2.50 -3.19
N MET A 58 -8.56 -3.24 -2.19
CA MET A 58 -8.35 -4.68 -2.36
C MET A 58 -9.66 -5.44 -2.41
N ALA A 59 -10.68 -4.97 -1.73
CA ALA A 59 -11.97 -5.64 -1.72
C ALA A 59 -12.69 -5.60 -3.06
N LYS A 60 -12.26 -4.73 -3.96
CA LYS A 60 -12.84 -4.66 -5.31
C LYS A 60 -12.28 -5.70 -6.28
N GLU A 61 -11.27 -6.42 -5.87
CA GLU A 61 -10.64 -7.43 -6.70
C GLU A 61 -11.47 -8.74 -6.84
#